data_1eba1393e1426aa23bd015e71385ea63
#
_entry.id   1eba1393e1426aa23bd015e71385ea63
#
_cell.length_a   1.000
_cell.length_b   1.000
_cell.length_c   1.000
_cell.angle_alpha   90.00
_cell.angle_beta   90.00
_cell.angle_gamma   90.00
#
_symmetry.space_group_name_H-M   'P 1'
#
loop_
_entity.id
_entity.type
_entity.pdbx_description
1 polymer ?
#
loop_
_entity_poly.entity_id
_entity_poly.type
_entity_poly.pdbx_seq_one_letter_code
_entity_poly.pdbx_strand_id
1 'polypeptide(L)'
;FWLFVPLLIIVTSGLVISYGWAGDLVYRAVGEAPPVSISVRDVRTNVQTKHASITPCSYQTLVERVAETVPDWKSITLTVPETNDAPVVFTVDRSNGGQPSKRLELTFARLDCVAHVMGGYPTYSRGQKLRSWLRYAHTGEVYGFAGQTIAGVASLGGVMLVWTGLAMAWRRFFRS
;
A
#
# COMPACT_ATOMS: atom_id res chain seq x y z
N PHE A 1 26.27 -4.23 15.72
CA PHE A 1 25.30 -3.35 16.40
C PHE A 1 24.44 -2.57 15.41
N TRP A 2 25.00 -1.94 14.38
CA TRP A 2 24.26 -1.13 13.40
C TRP A 2 23.21 -1.89 12.59
N LEU A 3 23.39 -3.19 12.34
CA LEU A 3 22.42 -4.05 11.65
C LEU A 3 21.19 -4.38 12.51
N PHE A 4 21.30 -4.24 13.83
CA PHE A 4 20.19 -4.58 14.74
C PHE A 4 18.94 -3.71 14.49
N VAL A 5 19.13 -2.40 14.28
CA VAL A 5 18.00 -1.48 14.08
C VAL A 5 17.20 -1.80 12.80
N PRO A 6 17.83 -1.92 11.61
CA PRO A 6 17.07 -2.28 10.41
C PRO A 6 16.45 -3.69 10.50
N LEU A 7 17.14 -4.66 11.11
CA LEU A 7 16.57 -5.99 11.32
C LEU A 7 15.35 -5.95 12.27
N LEU A 8 15.43 -5.17 13.35
CA LEU A 8 14.30 -4.99 14.27
C LEU A 8 13.09 -4.38 13.55
N ILE A 9 13.31 -3.38 12.71
CA ILE A 9 12.24 -2.76 11.90
C ILE A 9 11.64 -3.80 10.95
N ILE A 10 12.45 -4.59 10.25
CA ILE A 10 11.98 -5.62 9.32
C ILE A 10 11.15 -6.67 10.06
N VAL A 11 11.61 -7.18 11.21
CA VAL A 11 10.90 -8.20 11.98
C VAL A 11 9.58 -7.66 12.55
N THR A 12 9.62 -6.49 13.20
CA THR A 12 8.41 -5.90 13.81
C THR A 12 7.37 -5.49 12.77
N SER A 13 7.79 -4.92 11.65
CA SER A 13 6.90 -4.58 10.55
C SER A 13 6.32 -5.83 9.88
N GLY A 14 7.10 -6.91 9.73
CA GLY A 14 6.63 -8.20 9.27
C GLY A 14 5.52 -8.77 10.14
N LEU A 15 5.63 -8.64 11.47
CA LEU A 15 4.58 -9.04 12.41
C LEU A 15 3.27 -8.27 12.17
N VAL A 16 3.37 -6.96 11.99
CA VAL A 16 2.20 -6.09 11.72
C VAL A 16 1.51 -6.44 10.39
N ILE A 17 2.29 -6.85 9.39
CA ILE A 17 1.74 -7.24 8.08
C ILE A 17 1.08 -8.62 8.14
N SER A 18 1.71 -9.56 8.87
CA SER A 18 1.29 -10.96 8.89
C SER A 18 0.11 -11.23 9.81
N TYR A 19 -0.04 -10.46 10.89
CA TYR A 19 -1.06 -10.70 11.91
C TYR A 19 -2.04 -9.53 12.02
N GLY A 20 -3.36 -9.81 11.90
CA GLY A 20 -4.43 -8.82 12.02
C GLY A 20 -4.40 -8.09 13.37
N TRP A 21 -4.21 -8.82 14.48
CA TRP A 21 -4.14 -8.23 15.82
C TRP A 21 -3.00 -7.23 15.98
N ALA A 22 -1.85 -7.49 15.34
CA ALA A 22 -0.71 -6.57 15.36
C ALA A 22 -1.00 -5.31 14.52
N GLY A 23 -1.72 -5.47 13.40
CA GLY A 23 -2.27 -4.36 12.64
C GLY A 23 -3.22 -3.50 13.47
N ASP A 24 -4.16 -4.12 14.21
CA ASP A 24 -5.10 -3.43 15.09
C ASP A 24 -4.39 -2.67 16.22
N LEU A 25 -3.29 -3.22 16.72
CA LEU A 25 -2.46 -2.58 17.74
C LEU A 25 -1.85 -1.26 17.24
N VAL A 26 -1.49 -1.20 15.95
CA VAL A 26 -1.00 0.04 15.31
C VAL A 26 -2.06 1.14 15.33
N TYR A 27 -3.33 0.81 15.03
CA TYR A 27 -4.43 1.78 15.10
C TYR A 27 -4.66 2.25 16.54
N ARG A 28 -4.70 1.33 17.50
CA ARG A 28 -4.88 1.66 18.93
C ARG A 28 -3.75 2.52 19.47
N ALA A 29 -2.50 2.28 19.03
CA ALA A 29 -1.34 3.06 19.46
C ALA A 29 -1.42 4.54 19.04
N VAL A 30 -2.14 4.86 17.98
CA VAL A 30 -2.39 6.24 17.55
C VAL A 30 -3.76 6.77 17.98
N GLY A 31 -4.48 6.02 18.84
CA GLY A 31 -5.78 6.42 19.37
C GLY A 31 -6.95 6.26 18.39
N GLU A 32 -6.79 5.43 17.35
CA GLU A 32 -7.83 5.17 16.35
C GLU A 32 -8.42 3.77 16.52
N ALA A 33 -9.70 3.62 16.19
CA ALA A 33 -10.32 2.31 16.08
C ALA A 33 -9.80 1.61 14.79
N PRO A 34 -9.52 0.28 14.87
CA PRO A 34 -9.19 -0.48 13.68
C PRO A 34 -10.32 -0.37 12.64
N PRO A 35 -10.01 -0.26 11.34
CA PRO A 35 -11.04 -0.21 10.32
C PRO A 35 -11.83 -1.52 10.35
N VAL A 36 -13.14 -1.41 10.52
CA VAL A 36 -14.03 -2.54 10.29
C VAL A 36 -13.87 -2.95 8.84
N SER A 37 -13.60 -4.21 8.57
CA SER A 37 -13.54 -4.75 7.21
C SER A 37 -14.96 -4.67 6.61
N ILE A 38 -15.29 -3.51 6.06
CA ILE A 38 -16.51 -3.34 5.28
C ILE A 38 -16.29 -4.16 4.02
N SER A 39 -17.08 -5.21 3.86
CA SER A 39 -17.08 -6.00 2.65
C SER A 39 -17.36 -5.06 1.48
N VAL A 40 -16.62 -5.23 0.38
CA VAL A 40 -16.82 -4.45 -0.88
C VAL A 40 -18.28 -4.51 -1.36
N ARG A 41 -19.06 -5.45 -0.83
CA ARG A 41 -20.51 -5.57 -1.07
C ARG A 41 -21.33 -4.39 -0.51
N ASP A 42 -20.91 -3.80 0.61
CA ASP A 42 -21.71 -2.75 1.29
C ASP A 42 -21.50 -1.37 0.67
N VAL A 43 -20.41 -1.15 -0.06
CA VAL A 43 -20.17 0.11 -0.79
C VAL A 43 -21.02 0.20 -2.05
N ARG A 44 -21.48 -0.96 -2.59
CA ARG A 44 -22.30 -1.01 -3.82
C ARG A 44 -23.74 -0.50 -3.64
N THR A 45 -24.24 -0.40 -2.40
CA THR A 45 -25.66 -0.06 -2.15
C THR A 45 -25.95 1.43 -2.07
N ASN A 46 -24.94 2.29 -1.97
CA ASN A 46 -25.17 3.73 -1.79
C ASN A 46 -24.99 4.61 -3.03
N VAL A 47 -24.63 4.03 -4.18
CA VAL A 47 -24.58 4.77 -5.46
C VAL A 47 -25.72 4.30 -6.37
N GLN A 48 -26.95 4.47 -5.92
CA GLN A 48 -28.09 4.42 -6.81
C GLN A 48 -28.21 5.77 -7.55
N THR A 49 -27.51 5.89 -8.64
CA THR A 49 -27.72 6.98 -9.59
C THR A 49 -28.96 6.73 -10.42
N LYS A 50 -29.86 7.70 -10.41
CA LYS A 50 -31.02 7.79 -11.33
C LYS A 50 -30.54 7.55 -12.75
N HIS A 51 -31.11 6.52 -13.39
CA HIS A 51 -30.91 6.24 -14.80
C HIS A 51 -31.45 7.40 -15.68
N ALA A 52 -30.57 8.25 -16.13
CA ALA A 52 -30.75 8.95 -17.38
C ALA A 52 -29.92 8.20 -18.42
N SER A 53 -30.45 8.02 -19.63
CA SER A 53 -29.75 7.37 -20.75
C SER A 53 -28.60 8.24 -21.25
N ILE A 54 -27.50 8.27 -20.52
CA ILE A 54 -26.28 9.00 -20.85
C ILE A 54 -25.29 7.96 -21.38
N THR A 55 -24.70 8.23 -22.53
CA THR A 55 -23.65 7.40 -23.10
C THR A 55 -22.46 7.37 -22.14
N PRO A 56 -21.99 6.19 -21.69
CA PRO A 56 -20.88 6.11 -20.76
C PRO A 56 -19.62 6.72 -21.36
N CYS A 57 -18.85 7.43 -20.55
CA CYS A 57 -17.56 7.98 -20.96
C CYS A 57 -16.60 6.91 -21.43
N SER A 58 -15.88 7.19 -22.50
CA SER A 58 -14.84 6.29 -22.96
C SER A 58 -13.69 6.24 -21.94
N TYR A 59 -13.03 5.10 -21.84
CA TYR A 59 -11.84 4.99 -20.97
C TYR A 59 -10.74 5.97 -21.38
N GLN A 60 -10.62 6.27 -22.67
CA GLN A 60 -9.65 7.24 -23.17
C GLN A 60 -9.92 8.65 -22.60
N THR A 61 -11.18 9.10 -22.66
CA THR A 61 -11.58 10.39 -22.08
C THR A 61 -11.31 10.44 -20.57
N LEU A 62 -11.54 9.35 -19.87
CA LEU A 62 -11.25 9.28 -18.43
C LEU A 62 -9.75 9.35 -18.13
N VAL A 63 -8.91 8.68 -18.93
CA VAL A 63 -7.43 8.76 -18.80
C VAL A 63 -6.93 10.18 -19.05
N GLU A 64 -7.45 10.86 -20.07
CA GLU A 64 -7.11 12.26 -20.38
C GLU A 64 -7.47 13.17 -19.19
N ARG A 65 -8.65 13.00 -18.61
CA ARG A 65 -9.08 13.74 -17.41
C ARG A 65 -8.19 13.48 -16.20
N VAL A 66 -7.77 12.22 -15.99
CA VAL A 66 -6.83 11.87 -14.92
C VAL A 66 -5.49 12.57 -15.14
N ALA A 67 -4.97 12.57 -16.36
CA ALA A 67 -3.71 13.21 -16.71
C ALA A 67 -3.77 14.74 -16.54
N GLU A 68 -4.90 15.36 -16.86
CA GLU A 68 -5.14 16.79 -16.60
C GLU A 68 -5.22 17.10 -15.10
N THR A 69 -5.88 16.23 -14.32
CA THR A 69 -6.06 16.43 -12.88
C THR A 69 -4.75 16.29 -12.09
N VAL A 70 -3.86 15.41 -12.57
CA VAL A 70 -2.58 15.10 -11.91
C VAL A 70 -1.45 15.21 -12.93
N PRO A 71 -0.98 16.41 -13.27
CA PRO A 71 -0.03 16.62 -14.37
C PRO A 71 1.37 16.03 -14.13
N ASP A 72 1.73 15.76 -12.89
CA ASP A 72 3.02 15.16 -12.48
C ASP A 72 2.99 13.62 -12.37
N TRP A 73 2.02 12.98 -13.01
CA TRP A 73 1.93 11.50 -13.03
C TRP A 73 3.15 10.85 -13.70
N LYS A 74 3.54 9.68 -13.18
CA LYS A 74 4.56 8.80 -13.78
C LYS A 74 3.94 7.53 -14.34
N SER A 75 2.94 7.01 -13.64
CA SER A 75 2.14 5.89 -14.12
C SER A 75 0.69 6.06 -13.72
N ILE A 76 -0.20 5.66 -14.61
CA ILE A 76 -1.65 5.61 -14.41
C ILE A 76 -2.08 4.17 -14.60
N THR A 77 -2.62 3.58 -13.55
CA THR A 77 -3.14 2.22 -13.58
C THR A 77 -4.66 2.28 -13.53
N LEU A 78 -5.30 1.71 -14.53
CA LEU A 78 -6.75 1.57 -14.60
C LEU A 78 -7.16 0.21 -14.05
N THR A 79 -8.06 0.21 -13.07
CA THR A 79 -8.77 -1.00 -12.64
C THR A 79 -10.09 -1.07 -13.39
N VAL A 80 -10.17 -2.00 -14.36
CA VAL A 80 -11.38 -2.19 -15.16
C VAL A 80 -12.42 -2.88 -14.28
N PRO A 81 -13.63 -2.29 -14.15
CA PRO A 81 -14.69 -2.89 -13.38
C PRO A 81 -15.32 -4.10 -14.11
N GLU A 82 -15.81 -5.06 -13.35
CA GLU A 82 -16.50 -6.25 -13.90
C GLU A 82 -17.83 -5.92 -14.57
N THR A 83 -18.48 -4.82 -14.17
CA THR A 83 -19.78 -4.39 -14.70
C THR A 83 -19.69 -2.96 -15.23
N ASN A 84 -20.49 -2.67 -16.26
CA ASN A 84 -20.49 -1.33 -16.89
C ASN A 84 -20.99 -0.21 -15.97
N ASP A 85 -21.76 -0.53 -14.94
CA ASP A 85 -22.33 0.45 -14.00
C ASP A 85 -21.43 0.69 -12.78
N ALA A 86 -20.36 -0.09 -12.64
CA ALA A 86 -19.44 0.09 -11.53
C ALA A 86 -18.50 1.27 -11.77
N PRO A 87 -18.11 2.01 -10.70
CA PRO A 87 -17.18 3.11 -10.82
C PRO A 87 -15.80 2.62 -11.28
N VAL A 88 -15.15 3.45 -12.07
CA VAL A 88 -13.80 3.20 -12.59
C VAL A 88 -12.79 3.79 -11.63
N VAL A 89 -11.82 2.99 -11.19
CA VAL A 89 -10.78 3.43 -10.26
C VAL A 89 -9.45 3.55 -11.00
N PHE A 90 -8.86 4.73 -10.91
CA PHE A 90 -7.51 5.00 -11.40
C PHE A 90 -6.56 5.14 -10.22
N THR A 91 -5.47 4.40 -10.23
CA THR A 91 -4.35 4.60 -9.32
C THR A 91 -3.26 5.38 -10.06
N VAL A 92 -2.99 6.58 -9.59
CA VAL A 92 -1.96 7.47 -10.16
C VAL A 92 -0.75 7.44 -9.25
N ASP A 93 0.39 7.01 -9.77
CA ASP A 93 1.67 7.05 -9.07
C ASP A 93 2.50 8.23 -9.63
N ARG A 94 2.90 9.12 -8.74
CA ARG A 94 3.71 10.31 -9.01
C ARG A 94 5.19 10.08 -8.69
N SER A 95 5.56 8.84 -8.39
CA SER A 95 6.93 8.44 -8.07
C SER A 95 7.52 7.52 -9.13
N ASN A 96 8.81 7.28 -9.06
CA ASN A 96 9.49 6.27 -9.89
C ASN A 96 9.30 4.84 -9.36
N GLY A 97 8.28 4.62 -8.53
CA GLY A 97 7.92 3.36 -7.91
C GLY A 97 8.21 3.32 -6.40
N GLY A 98 7.38 2.58 -5.66
CA GLY A 98 7.63 2.23 -4.26
C GLY A 98 7.35 3.31 -3.20
N GLN A 99 6.89 4.50 -3.56
CA GLN A 99 6.58 5.56 -2.61
C GLN A 99 5.06 5.71 -2.41
N PRO A 100 4.48 5.13 -1.35
CA PRO A 100 3.03 5.17 -1.13
C PRO A 100 2.47 6.57 -0.93
N SER A 101 3.28 7.45 -0.35
CA SER A 101 2.90 8.86 -0.12
C SER A 101 2.63 9.64 -1.40
N LYS A 102 3.07 9.13 -2.55
CA LYS A 102 2.89 9.75 -3.86
C LYS A 102 1.80 9.06 -4.71
N ARG A 103 1.10 8.08 -4.15
CA ARG A 103 -0.02 7.42 -4.83
C ARG A 103 -1.34 8.10 -4.48
N LEU A 104 -2.12 8.37 -5.52
CA LEU A 104 -3.47 8.89 -5.46
C LEU A 104 -4.43 7.89 -6.08
N GLU A 105 -5.65 7.82 -5.55
CA GLU A 105 -6.74 7.05 -6.13
C GLU A 105 -7.84 8.02 -6.56
N LEU A 106 -8.22 7.95 -7.82
CA LEU A 106 -9.30 8.74 -8.39
C LEU A 106 -10.40 7.79 -8.83
N THR A 107 -11.61 8.01 -8.32
CA THR A 107 -12.78 7.22 -8.68
C THR A 107 -13.70 8.05 -9.56
N PHE A 108 -14.03 7.52 -10.73
CA PHE A 108 -14.92 8.15 -11.69
C PHE A 108 -16.21 7.35 -11.81
N ALA A 109 -17.34 8.03 -11.78
CA ALA A 109 -18.56 7.46 -12.31
C ALA A 109 -18.55 7.61 -13.83
N ARG A 110 -18.82 6.52 -14.56
CA ARG A 110 -18.77 6.52 -16.03
C ARG A 110 -19.82 7.40 -16.69
N LEU A 111 -20.85 7.80 -15.94
CA LEU A 111 -22.00 8.53 -16.48
C LEU A 111 -21.77 10.04 -16.62
N ASP A 112 -20.95 10.62 -15.79
CA ASP A 112 -20.73 12.08 -15.75
C ASP A 112 -19.30 12.53 -16.04
N CYS A 113 -18.38 11.58 -16.23
CA CYS A 113 -16.96 11.83 -16.48
C CYS A 113 -16.27 12.70 -15.42
N VAL A 114 -16.83 12.78 -14.22
CA VAL A 114 -16.30 13.59 -13.12
C VAL A 114 -15.61 12.67 -12.11
N ALA A 115 -14.48 13.14 -11.58
CA ALA A 115 -13.84 12.48 -10.45
C ALA A 115 -14.66 12.75 -9.18
N HIS A 116 -15.25 11.69 -8.59
CA HIS A 116 -16.10 11.84 -7.41
C HIS A 116 -15.34 11.69 -6.10
N VAL A 117 -14.27 10.90 -6.09
CA VAL A 117 -13.50 10.62 -4.87
C VAL A 117 -12.01 10.70 -5.19
N MET A 118 -11.32 11.51 -4.42
CA MET A 118 -9.86 11.44 -4.33
C MET A 118 -9.51 10.63 -3.09
N GLY A 119 -8.94 9.45 -3.30
CA GLY A 119 -8.46 8.55 -2.26
C GLY A 119 -6.93 8.47 -2.23
N GLY A 120 -6.43 7.53 -1.46
CA GLY A 120 -5.01 7.25 -1.36
C GLY A 120 -4.35 7.88 -0.13
N TYR A 121 -3.02 7.87 -0.11
CA TYR A 121 -2.25 8.26 1.07
C TYR A 121 -2.60 9.65 1.68
N PRO A 122 -2.92 10.69 0.92
CA PRO A 122 -3.30 11.98 1.50
C PRO A 122 -4.54 11.92 2.40
N THR A 123 -5.50 11.06 2.05
CA THR A 123 -6.77 10.90 2.76
C THR A 123 -6.72 9.86 3.88
N TYR A 124 -5.61 9.13 4.00
CA TYR A 124 -5.46 8.12 5.02
C TYR A 124 -5.47 8.70 6.43
N SER A 125 -6.11 7.99 7.34
CA SER A 125 -6.03 8.26 8.77
C SER A 125 -4.59 8.06 9.30
N ARG A 126 -4.32 8.51 10.52
CA ARG A 126 -2.99 8.34 11.15
C ARG A 126 -2.60 6.86 11.24
N GLY A 127 -3.54 6.00 11.64
CA GLY A 127 -3.33 4.56 11.72
C GLY A 127 -3.06 3.93 10.35
N GLN A 128 -3.82 4.33 9.32
CA GLN A 128 -3.59 3.89 7.95
C GLN A 128 -2.22 4.35 7.42
N LYS A 129 -1.83 5.60 7.69
CA LYS A 129 -0.51 6.12 7.30
C LYS A 129 0.61 5.35 7.98
N LEU A 130 0.51 5.11 9.28
CA LEU A 130 1.51 4.37 10.04
C LEU A 130 1.61 2.91 9.56
N ARG A 131 0.48 2.22 9.37
CA ARG A 131 0.45 0.86 8.85
C ARG A 131 1.02 0.77 7.43
N SER A 132 0.68 1.72 6.57
CA SER A 132 1.23 1.84 5.23
C SER A 132 2.75 2.07 5.28
N TRP A 133 3.22 2.97 6.13
CA TRP A 133 4.64 3.23 6.32
C TRP A 133 5.40 1.98 6.78
N LEU A 134 4.88 1.25 7.78
CA LEU A 134 5.48 0.00 8.26
C LEU A 134 5.59 -1.05 7.14
N ARG A 135 4.57 -1.17 6.29
CA ARG A 135 4.59 -2.07 5.14
C ARG A 135 5.72 -1.74 4.17
N TYR A 136 5.87 -0.47 3.81
CA TYR A 136 6.91 -0.06 2.87
C TYR A 136 8.29 0.07 3.51
N ALA A 137 8.37 0.26 4.83
CA ALA A 137 9.62 0.17 5.57
C ALA A 137 10.14 -1.27 5.62
N HIS A 138 9.23 -2.26 5.68
CA HIS A 138 9.58 -3.68 5.62
C HIS A 138 10.30 -4.05 4.32
N THR A 139 9.84 -3.52 3.19
CA THR A 139 10.45 -3.74 1.87
C THR A 139 11.59 -2.77 1.54
N GLY A 140 11.82 -1.77 2.42
CA GLY A 140 12.80 -0.71 2.19
C GLY A 140 12.36 0.35 1.17
N GLU A 141 11.13 0.27 0.66
CA GLU A 141 10.65 1.15 -0.40
C GLU A 141 10.42 2.60 0.04
N VAL A 142 10.25 2.85 1.36
CA VAL A 142 9.99 4.21 1.90
C VAL A 142 11.02 5.24 1.40
N TYR A 143 12.29 4.84 1.36
CA TYR A 143 13.39 5.69 0.93
C TYR A 143 13.87 5.36 -0.49
N GLY A 144 13.06 4.66 -1.29
CA GLY A 144 13.39 4.26 -2.66
C GLY A 144 14.59 3.34 -2.73
N PHE A 145 15.46 3.53 -3.72
CA PHE A 145 16.61 2.66 -3.95
C PHE A 145 17.57 2.54 -2.74
N ALA A 146 17.82 3.66 -2.04
CA ALA A 146 18.70 3.65 -0.86
C ALA A 146 18.11 2.77 0.28
N GLY A 147 16.80 2.86 0.52
CA GLY A 147 16.13 2.04 1.52
C GLY A 147 16.16 0.55 1.17
N GLN A 148 15.91 0.21 -0.09
CA GLN A 148 15.98 -1.18 -0.59
C GLN A 148 17.40 -1.75 -0.45
N THR A 149 18.42 -0.97 -0.75
CA THR A 149 19.82 -1.38 -0.57
C THR A 149 20.13 -1.66 0.90
N ILE A 150 19.71 -0.77 1.81
CA ILE A 150 19.89 -0.97 3.26
C ILE A 150 19.17 -2.22 3.74
N ALA A 151 17.92 -2.41 3.32
CA ALA A 151 17.13 -3.60 3.65
C ALA A 151 17.79 -4.88 3.13
N GLY A 152 18.30 -4.88 1.90
CA GLY A 152 19.02 -6.00 1.29
C GLY A 152 20.30 -6.35 2.05
N VAL A 153 21.12 -5.36 2.38
CA VAL A 153 22.36 -5.56 3.16
C VAL A 153 22.04 -6.06 4.57
N ALA A 154 21.01 -5.51 5.22
CA ALA A 154 20.59 -5.96 6.54
C ALA A 154 20.09 -7.42 6.52
N SER A 155 19.31 -7.79 5.52
CA SER A 155 18.82 -9.16 5.33
C SER A 155 19.97 -10.15 5.08
N LEU A 156 20.95 -9.80 4.25
CA LEU A 156 22.14 -10.61 4.01
C LEU A 156 22.96 -10.79 5.31
N GLY A 157 23.13 -9.70 6.08
CA GLY A 157 23.76 -9.76 7.40
C GLY A 157 23.01 -10.68 8.37
N GLY A 158 21.68 -10.65 8.34
CA GLY A 158 20.83 -11.55 9.12
C GLY A 158 21.05 -13.03 8.76
N VAL A 159 21.11 -13.34 7.47
CA VAL A 159 21.43 -14.71 7.00
C VAL A 159 22.79 -15.18 7.51
N MET A 160 23.82 -14.33 7.44
CA MET A 160 25.16 -14.65 7.96
C MET A 160 25.16 -14.89 9.47
N LEU A 161 24.41 -14.10 10.24
CA LEU A 161 24.28 -14.29 11.70
C LEU A 161 23.60 -15.61 12.03
N VAL A 162 22.52 -15.96 11.33
CA VAL A 162 21.83 -17.24 11.51
C VAL A 162 22.74 -18.39 11.14
N TRP A 163 23.44 -18.32 10.01
CA TRP A 163 24.38 -19.36 9.58
C TRP A 163 25.51 -19.58 10.59
N THR A 164 26.14 -18.52 11.05
CA THR A 164 27.24 -18.61 12.03
C THR A 164 26.74 -19.13 13.38
N GLY A 165 25.54 -18.70 13.81
CA GLY A 165 24.89 -19.21 15.02
C GLY A 165 24.60 -20.70 14.96
N LEU A 166 24.02 -21.17 13.84
CA LEU A 166 23.78 -22.60 13.59
C LEU A 166 25.08 -23.41 13.55
N ALA A 167 26.10 -22.89 12.88
CA ALA A 167 27.41 -23.57 12.78
C ALA A 167 28.09 -23.72 14.16
N MET A 168 27.99 -22.68 15.00
CA MET A 168 28.48 -22.76 16.40
C MET A 168 27.67 -23.74 17.24
N ALA A 169 26.33 -23.69 17.14
CA ALA A 169 25.47 -24.63 17.84
C ALA A 169 25.76 -26.07 17.43
N TRP A 170 25.87 -26.33 16.11
CA TRP A 170 26.21 -27.64 15.59
C TRP A 170 27.53 -28.17 16.15
N ARG A 171 28.58 -27.35 16.13
CA ARG A 171 29.89 -27.72 16.68
C ARG A 171 29.81 -28.04 18.18
N ARG A 172 28.99 -27.29 18.94
CA ARG A 172 28.84 -27.50 20.38
C ARG A 172 28.08 -28.78 20.73
N PHE A 173 27.04 -29.12 19.97
CA PHE A 173 26.18 -30.30 20.28
C PHE A 173 26.63 -31.61 19.64
N PHE A 174 27.35 -31.54 18.52
CA PHE A 174 27.72 -32.77 17.77
C PHE A 174 29.23 -33.02 17.73
N ARG A 175 30.04 -32.25 18.37
CA ARG A 175 31.50 -32.41 18.42
C ARG A 175 32.04 -32.47 19.85
N SER A 176 31.26 -33.14 20.76
CA SER A 176 31.78 -33.52 22.07
C SER A 176 32.29 -34.97 22.03
#